data_6ee54aa6960e1c9b74e329db3fead50a
#
_entry.id   6ee54aa6960e1c9b74e329db3fead50a
#
_cell.length_a   1.000
_cell.length_b   1.000
_cell.length_c   1.000
_cell.angle_alpha   90.00
_cell.angle_beta   90.00
_cell.angle_gamma   90.00
#
_symmetry.space_group_name_H-M   'P 1'
#
loop_
_entity.id
_entity.type
_entity.pdbx_description
1 polymer ?
#
loop_
_entity_poly.entity_id
_entity_poly.type
_entity_poly.pdbx_seq_one_letter_code
_entity_poly.pdbx_strand_id
1 'polypeptide(L)'
;MPTESGRDRLRELLDAVLDEEHQTLAEMAGGAYSSPYHFTRRLTRDAGEPPVAMRRRVMLERAAWQLRHGRSVTDAAFEAGYESVEGFGRAFAKAFGHPPSGLPAETSHWLPAPNGIHFHPPMSLWVHSKEQPMSPLTEQLVQHDLDDTRELLDLAKQLPDADYRAARLPGHHVTSWDGEEESVVAVLEHLIFTKEVWLAAIEGGEFPTERDDDPGTLIDRHEAVAPRWLGTVRDIERRGGWDDRLIDALCDPPESFVMSSVIAHVIEYAAHRRQLARHLIRAGGHEADDGDPINWLRRLRGEETGP
;
A
#
# COMPACT_ATOMS: atom_id res chain seq x y z
N MET A 1 -20.00 -27.06 14.78
CA MET A 1 -18.57 -26.83 14.91
C MET A 1 -18.27 -25.51 14.24
N PRO A 2 -17.87 -24.44 14.94
CA PRO A 2 -17.41 -23.25 14.29
C PRO A 2 -16.09 -23.63 13.58
N THR A 3 -16.06 -23.48 12.27
CA THR A 3 -14.84 -23.44 11.48
C THR A 3 -13.91 -22.42 12.11
N GLU A 4 -12.66 -22.81 12.40
CA GLU A 4 -11.59 -21.88 12.81
C GLU A 4 -11.52 -20.75 11.79
N SER A 5 -12.26 -19.69 12.10
CA SER A 5 -12.35 -18.48 11.31
C SER A 5 -11.01 -17.77 11.39
N GLY A 6 -10.33 -17.69 10.24
CA GLY A 6 -9.60 -16.47 9.96
C GLY A 6 -8.24 -16.26 10.59
N ARG A 7 -7.51 -17.24 11.10
CA ARG A 7 -6.07 -17.09 11.24
C ARG A 7 -5.46 -17.18 9.83
N ASP A 8 -4.86 -16.11 9.37
CA ASP A 8 -4.06 -16.13 8.15
C ASP A 8 -2.81 -16.97 8.40
N ARG A 9 -2.97 -18.29 8.18
CA ARG A 9 -1.91 -19.27 8.47
C ARG A 9 -0.67 -19.07 7.60
N LEU A 10 -0.82 -18.49 6.41
CA LEU A 10 0.34 -18.12 5.60
C LEU A 10 1.10 -16.99 6.28
N ARG A 11 0.41 -15.98 6.79
CA ARG A 11 1.00 -14.90 7.57
C ARG A 11 1.80 -15.43 8.76
N GLU A 12 1.20 -16.28 9.62
CA GLU A 12 1.93 -16.87 10.77
C GLU A 12 3.22 -17.59 10.37
N LEU A 13 3.20 -18.28 9.22
CA LEU A 13 4.39 -18.96 8.69
C LEU A 13 5.43 -17.96 8.15
N LEU A 14 4.98 -16.89 7.51
CA LEU A 14 5.84 -15.85 6.96
C LEU A 14 6.44 -14.98 8.07
N ASP A 15 5.65 -14.60 9.08
CA ASP A 15 6.13 -13.90 10.27
C ASP A 15 7.27 -14.71 10.93
N ALA A 16 7.07 -16.01 11.15
CA ALA A 16 8.11 -16.86 11.72
C ALA A 16 9.38 -16.99 10.86
N VAL A 17 9.26 -16.88 9.52
CA VAL A 17 10.42 -16.87 8.60
C VAL A 17 11.17 -15.56 8.65
N LEU A 18 10.46 -14.43 8.83
CA LEU A 18 11.04 -13.09 8.75
C LEU A 18 11.54 -12.55 10.09
N ASP A 19 11.09 -13.13 11.20
CA ASP A 19 11.51 -12.73 12.52
C ASP A 19 13.05 -12.68 12.63
N GLU A 20 13.58 -11.55 13.09
CA GLU A 20 15.02 -11.32 13.18
C GLU A 20 15.69 -12.23 14.22
N GLU A 21 14.94 -12.68 15.23
CA GLU A 21 15.44 -13.62 16.25
C GLU A 21 15.49 -15.07 15.74
N HIS A 22 14.76 -15.39 14.66
CA HIS A 22 14.67 -16.74 14.10
C HIS A 22 15.70 -16.98 12.99
N GLN A 23 16.93 -17.30 13.34
CA GLN A 23 18.00 -17.51 12.35
C GLN A 23 18.09 -18.96 11.81
N THR A 24 17.59 -19.92 12.58
CA THR A 24 17.60 -21.34 12.23
C THR A 24 16.20 -21.88 11.92
N LEU A 25 16.15 -22.97 11.17
CA LEU A 25 14.89 -23.67 10.88
C LEU A 25 14.14 -24.07 12.17
N ALA A 26 14.89 -24.42 13.22
CA ALA A 26 14.29 -24.82 14.51
C ALA A 26 13.62 -23.63 15.21
N GLU A 27 14.24 -22.47 15.19
CA GLU A 27 13.69 -21.23 15.75
C GLU A 27 12.45 -20.78 14.97
N MET A 28 12.52 -20.73 13.63
CA MET A 28 11.36 -20.43 12.79
C MET A 28 10.17 -21.36 13.05
N ALA A 29 10.44 -22.66 13.16
CA ALA A 29 9.40 -23.65 13.46
C ALA A 29 8.83 -23.47 14.87
N GLY A 30 9.69 -23.12 15.85
CA GLY A 30 9.30 -22.81 17.21
C GLY A 30 8.38 -21.61 17.31
N GLY A 31 8.71 -20.51 16.59
CA GLY A 31 7.87 -19.31 16.49
C GLY A 31 6.49 -19.58 15.89
N ALA A 32 6.39 -20.53 14.97
CA ALA A 32 5.11 -20.99 14.40
C ALA A 32 4.46 -22.16 15.18
N TYR A 33 4.90 -22.44 16.40
CA TYR A 33 4.42 -23.57 17.24
C TYR A 33 4.37 -24.91 16.49
N SER A 34 5.39 -25.21 15.68
CA SER A 34 5.44 -26.37 14.80
C SER A 34 6.78 -27.10 14.91
N SER A 35 6.81 -28.39 14.56
CA SER A 35 8.08 -29.07 14.36
C SER A 35 8.76 -28.62 13.05
N PRO A 36 10.12 -28.65 12.93
CA PRO A 36 10.83 -28.26 11.71
C PRO A 36 10.34 -28.99 10.46
N TYR A 37 9.98 -30.27 10.59
CA TYR A 37 9.44 -31.06 9.48
C TYR A 37 8.06 -30.57 9.03
N HIS A 38 7.15 -30.35 9.97
CA HIS A 38 5.81 -29.87 9.65
C HIS A 38 5.81 -28.43 9.13
N PHE A 39 6.64 -27.57 9.72
CA PHE A 39 6.84 -26.20 9.29
C PHE A 39 7.34 -26.14 7.84
N THR A 40 8.42 -26.86 7.54
CA THR A 40 8.97 -26.94 6.17
C THR A 40 7.94 -27.45 5.16
N ARG A 41 7.23 -28.54 5.49
CA ARG A 41 6.22 -29.12 4.59
C ARG A 41 5.06 -28.17 4.34
N ARG A 42 4.59 -27.46 5.37
CA ARG A 42 3.49 -26.50 5.25
C ARG A 42 3.92 -25.29 4.44
N LEU A 43 5.02 -24.63 4.81
CA LEU A 43 5.48 -23.46 4.09
C LEU A 43 5.80 -23.79 2.62
N THR A 44 6.49 -24.92 2.34
CA THR A 44 6.76 -25.32 0.95
C THR A 44 5.49 -25.59 0.16
N ARG A 45 4.44 -26.14 0.80
CA ARG A 45 3.15 -26.34 0.14
C ARG A 45 2.42 -25.01 -0.10
N ASP A 46 2.41 -24.12 0.91
CA ASP A 46 1.55 -22.95 0.92
C ASP A 46 2.25 -21.76 0.22
N ALA A 47 3.59 -21.67 0.33
CA ALA A 47 4.42 -20.62 -0.30
C ALA A 47 5.30 -21.14 -1.46
N GLY A 48 5.33 -22.42 -1.77
CA GLY A 48 6.08 -22.96 -2.90
C GLY A 48 7.60 -23.00 -2.74
N GLU A 49 8.14 -22.55 -1.60
CA GLU A 49 9.59 -22.41 -1.36
C GLU A 49 9.94 -22.90 0.07
N PRO A 50 11.10 -23.60 0.25
CA PRO A 50 11.56 -24.01 1.58
C PRO A 50 11.90 -22.80 2.47
N PRO A 51 11.65 -22.87 3.80
CA PRO A 51 11.81 -21.73 4.72
C PRO A 51 13.17 -21.05 4.66
N VAL A 52 14.25 -21.82 4.74
CA VAL A 52 15.63 -21.29 4.75
C VAL A 52 15.99 -20.63 3.41
N ALA A 53 15.51 -21.19 2.29
CA ALA A 53 15.73 -20.63 0.96
C ALA A 53 14.98 -19.29 0.81
N MET A 54 13.72 -19.28 1.21
CA MET A 54 12.88 -18.09 1.20
C MET A 54 13.46 -16.99 2.07
N ARG A 55 13.79 -17.28 3.34
CA ARG A 55 14.42 -16.29 4.24
C ARG A 55 15.66 -15.69 3.61
N ARG A 56 16.58 -16.55 3.11
CA ARG A 56 17.82 -16.08 2.48
C ARG A 56 17.54 -15.13 1.32
N ARG A 57 16.60 -15.48 0.45
CA ARG A 57 16.23 -14.65 -0.70
C ARG A 57 15.65 -13.31 -0.27
N VAL A 58 14.68 -13.31 0.62
CA VAL A 58 14.02 -12.09 1.13
C VAL A 58 15.02 -11.18 1.88
N MET A 59 15.94 -11.75 2.67
CA MET A 59 16.97 -10.96 3.34
C MET A 59 17.99 -10.37 2.36
N LEU A 60 18.30 -11.03 1.24
CA LEU A 60 19.12 -10.46 0.18
C LEU A 60 18.39 -9.35 -0.59
N GLU A 61 17.10 -9.48 -0.81
CA GLU A 61 16.26 -8.43 -1.41
C GLU A 61 16.23 -7.19 -0.51
N ARG A 62 16.00 -7.37 0.80
CA ARG A 62 16.08 -6.31 1.82
C ARG A 62 17.45 -5.61 1.78
N ALA A 63 18.53 -6.39 1.79
CA ALA A 63 19.88 -5.84 1.73
C ALA A 63 20.14 -5.04 0.45
N ALA A 64 19.64 -5.50 -0.71
CA ALA A 64 19.78 -4.78 -1.97
C ALA A 64 19.05 -3.42 -1.93
N TRP A 65 17.86 -3.38 -1.34
CA TRP A 65 17.11 -2.14 -1.11
C TRP A 65 17.86 -1.20 -0.15
N GLN A 66 18.34 -1.70 1.00
CA GLN A 66 19.08 -0.93 1.99
C GLN A 66 20.36 -0.31 1.43
N LEU A 67 21.13 -1.07 0.63
CA LEU A 67 22.36 -0.57 -0.02
C LEU A 67 22.07 0.60 -0.95
N ARG A 68 20.94 0.60 -1.67
CA ARG A 68 20.52 1.71 -2.52
C ARG A 68 20.13 2.95 -1.73
N HIS A 69 19.62 2.76 -0.50
CA HIS A 69 19.25 3.84 0.40
C HIS A 69 20.40 4.26 1.33
N GLY A 70 21.64 3.93 0.95
CA GLY A 70 22.84 4.44 1.62
C GLY A 70 23.30 3.63 2.83
N ARG A 71 22.71 2.47 3.10
CA ARG A 71 23.20 1.57 4.15
C ARG A 71 24.57 1.03 3.80
N SER A 72 25.48 0.88 4.78
CA SER A 72 26.78 0.31 4.55
C SER A 72 26.69 -1.19 4.20
N VAL A 73 27.67 -1.70 3.41
CA VAL A 73 27.74 -3.13 3.08
C VAL A 73 27.89 -3.98 4.34
N THR A 74 28.59 -3.47 5.34
CA THR A 74 28.79 -4.14 6.63
C THR A 74 27.48 -4.29 7.38
N ASP A 75 26.73 -3.20 7.54
CA ASP A 75 25.44 -3.22 8.24
C ASP A 75 24.44 -4.14 7.52
N ALA A 76 24.31 -3.97 6.20
CA ALA A 76 23.41 -4.79 5.38
C ALA A 76 23.75 -6.29 5.47
N ALA A 77 25.04 -6.64 5.58
CA ALA A 77 25.47 -8.03 5.74
C ALA A 77 25.01 -8.64 7.06
N PHE A 78 25.22 -7.93 8.17
CA PHE A 78 24.83 -8.41 9.51
C PHE A 78 23.31 -8.41 9.70
N GLU A 79 22.62 -7.39 9.21
CA GLU A 79 21.15 -7.32 9.24
C GLU A 79 20.49 -8.41 8.36
N ALA A 80 21.17 -8.86 7.31
CA ALA A 80 20.76 -10.01 6.51
C ALA A 80 21.09 -11.38 7.15
N GLY A 81 21.65 -11.39 8.37
CA GLY A 81 21.96 -12.58 9.13
C GLY A 81 23.24 -13.30 8.71
N TYR A 82 24.18 -12.60 8.08
CA TYR A 82 25.48 -13.19 7.73
C TYR A 82 26.52 -12.92 8.82
N GLU A 83 27.31 -13.94 9.15
CA GLU A 83 28.39 -13.84 10.13
C GLU A 83 29.63 -13.09 9.61
N SER A 84 29.73 -12.88 8.29
CA SER A 84 30.85 -12.17 7.67
C SER A 84 30.42 -11.42 6.40
N VAL A 85 31.08 -10.27 6.16
CA VAL A 85 30.90 -9.46 4.94
C VAL A 85 31.32 -10.23 3.68
N GLU A 86 32.33 -11.07 3.76
CA GLU A 86 32.78 -11.90 2.64
C GLU A 86 31.77 -12.98 2.28
N GLY A 87 31.17 -13.63 3.28
CA GLY A 87 30.08 -14.60 3.10
C GLY A 87 28.85 -13.96 2.45
N PHE A 88 28.46 -12.81 2.94
CA PHE A 88 27.39 -11.99 2.35
C PHE A 88 27.74 -11.61 0.91
N GLY A 89 28.93 -11.04 0.66
CA GLY A 89 29.36 -10.60 -0.67
C GLY A 89 29.28 -11.71 -1.72
N ARG A 90 29.70 -12.94 -1.36
CA ARG A 90 29.59 -14.11 -2.28
C ARG A 90 28.14 -14.49 -2.55
N ALA A 91 27.30 -14.51 -1.51
CA ALA A 91 25.90 -14.86 -1.65
C ALA A 91 25.15 -13.79 -2.48
N PHE A 92 25.40 -12.53 -2.20
CA PHE A 92 24.82 -11.38 -2.90
C PHE A 92 25.22 -11.36 -4.38
N ALA A 93 26.52 -11.50 -4.68
CA ALA A 93 27.01 -11.55 -6.06
C ALA A 93 26.44 -12.73 -6.84
N LYS A 94 26.27 -13.88 -6.18
CA LYS A 94 25.62 -15.05 -6.80
C LYS A 94 24.13 -14.77 -7.13
N ALA A 95 23.44 -14.02 -6.29
CA ALA A 95 22.00 -13.74 -6.43
C ALA A 95 21.75 -12.65 -7.47
N PHE A 96 22.47 -11.53 -7.39
CA PHE A 96 22.23 -10.34 -8.23
C PHE A 96 23.18 -10.21 -9.44
N GLY A 97 24.19 -11.07 -9.56
CA GLY A 97 25.19 -10.96 -10.60
C GLY A 97 26.23 -9.85 -10.38
N HIS A 98 26.12 -9.07 -9.31
CA HIS A 98 26.98 -7.93 -8.96
C HIS A 98 27.36 -7.96 -7.49
N PRO A 99 28.57 -7.50 -7.11
CA PRO A 99 28.93 -7.35 -5.70
C PRO A 99 28.06 -6.26 -5.03
N PRO A 100 27.89 -6.30 -3.69
CA PRO A 100 27.08 -5.34 -2.96
C PRO A 100 27.45 -3.87 -3.22
N SER A 101 28.75 -3.58 -3.35
CA SER A 101 29.28 -2.24 -3.63
C SER A 101 29.12 -1.77 -5.07
N GLY A 102 28.70 -2.63 -5.97
CA GLY A 102 28.58 -2.38 -7.41
C GLY A 102 27.19 -2.69 -7.98
N LEU A 103 26.13 -2.71 -7.14
CA LEU A 103 24.76 -2.94 -7.59
C LEU A 103 24.28 -1.76 -8.42
N PRO A 104 23.97 -1.93 -9.73
CA PRO A 104 23.42 -0.85 -10.56
C PRO A 104 22.09 -0.33 -10.04
N ALA A 105 21.85 0.97 -10.19
CA ALA A 105 20.62 1.62 -9.71
C ALA A 105 19.34 1.06 -10.37
N GLU A 106 19.44 0.62 -11.61
CA GLU A 106 18.31 0.09 -12.40
C GLU A 106 18.00 -1.38 -12.08
N THR A 107 18.89 -2.09 -11.37
CA THR A 107 18.66 -3.51 -11.06
C THR A 107 17.52 -3.63 -10.06
N SER A 108 16.47 -4.41 -10.32
CA SER A 108 15.45 -4.68 -9.32
C SER A 108 16.09 -5.20 -8.02
N HIS A 109 15.58 -4.80 -6.87
CA HIS A 109 15.96 -5.41 -5.61
C HIS A 109 15.27 -6.77 -5.39
N TRP A 110 14.28 -7.12 -6.20
CA TRP A 110 13.62 -8.42 -6.17
C TRP A 110 14.38 -9.46 -6.99
N LEU A 111 14.53 -10.62 -6.41
CA LEU A 111 15.08 -11.81 -7.05
C LEU A 111 13.96 -12.67 -7.65
N PRO A 112 14.24 -13.53 -8.63
CA PRO A 112 13.25 -14.48 -9.10
C PRO A 112 12.70 -15.33 -7.96
N ALA A 113 11.39 -15.33 -7.77
CA ALA A 113 10.69 -16.06 -6.73
C ALA A 113 9.61 -16.98 -7.34
N PRO A 114 9.63 -18.31 -7.04
CA PRO A 114 8.65 -19.24 -7.59
C PRO A 114 7.23 -19.00 -7.07
N ASN A 115 7.12 -18.26 -5.98
CA ASN A 115 5.88 -17.99 -5.25
C ASN A 115 5.40 -16.52 -5.35
N GLY A 116 6.16 -15.66 -6.04
CA GLY A 116 5.85 -14.23 -6.12
C GLY A 116 5.92 -13.47 -4.78
N ILE A 117 6.50 -14.06 -3.73
CA ILE A 117 6.64 -13.41 -2.43
C ILE A 117 7.97 -12.67 -2.39
N HIS A 118 7.93 -11.35 -2.24
CA HIS A 118 9.11 -10.50 -2.25
C HIS A 118 9.18 -9.59 -1.04
N PHE A 119 10.41 -9.15 -0.69
CA PHE A 119 10.59 -8.06 0.25
C PHE A 119 9.98 -6.78 -0.31
N HIS A 120 9.19 -6.11 0.50
CA HIS A 120 8.64 -4.79 0.21
C HIS A 120 9.00 -3.84 1.35
N PRO A 121 9.71 -2.74 1.08
CA PRO A 121 10.11 -1.82 2.13
C PRO A 121 8.91 -1.09 2.77
N PRO A 122 9.00 -0.63 4.01
CA PRO A 122 10.19 -0.73 4.86
C PRO A 122 10.33 -2.09 5.56
N MET A 123 9.28 -2.85 5.82
CA MET A 123 9.26 -4.11 6.58
C MET A 123 8.13 -5.06 6.15
N SER A 124 7.76 -5.08 4.86
CA SER A 124 6.62 -5.86 4.36
C SER A 124 7.01 -6.91 3.33
N LEU A 125 6.07 -7.79 2.99
CA LEU A 125 6.16 -8.72 1.88
C LEU A 125 5.08 -8.42 0.85
N TRP A 126 5.43 -8.54 -0.42
CA TRP A 126 4.49 -8.52 -1.52
C TRP A 126 4.30 -9.93 -2.07
N VAL A 127 3.04 -10.38 -2.14
CA VAL A 127 2.68 -11.71 -2.67
C VAL A 127 1.87 -11.52 -3.95
N HIS A 128 2.46 -11.87 -5.09
CA HIS A 128 1.81 -11.78 -6.39
C HIS A 128 0.81 -12.91 -6.64
N SER A 129 -0.33 -12.58 -7.23
CA SER A 129 -1.26 -13.54 -7.81
C SER A 129 -0.94 -13.81 -9.30
N LYS A 130 -1.70 -14.70 -9.93
CA LYS A 130 -1.56 -15.00 -11.37
C LYS A 130 -2.26 -13.92 -12.21
N GLU A 131 -1.73 -13.63 -13.40
CA GLU A 131 -2.29 -12.64 -14.33
C GLU A 131 -3.75 -12.99 -14.75
N GLN A 132 -4.61 -11.95 -14.79
CA GLN A 132 -5.99 -12.00 -15.24
C GLN A 132 -6.31 -10.83 -16.20
N PRO A 133 -7.36 -10.93 -17.05
CA PRO A 133 -7.75 -9.86 -17.94
C PRO A 133 -8.38 -8.65 -17.21
N MET A 134 -8.19 -7.44 -17.74
CA MET A 134 -8.67 -6.17 -17.19
C MET A 134 -10.20 -6.07 -17.12
N SER A 135 -10.69 -5.40 -16.07
CA SER A 135 -12.09 -4.99 -15.90
C SER A 135 -12.26 -3.47 -16.13
N PRO A 136 -13.07 -3.03 -17.09
CA PRO A 136 -13.31 -1.61 -17.33
C PRO A 136 -13.96 -0.89 -16.14
N LEU A 137 -14.63 -1.63 -15.27
CA LEU A 137 -15.34 -1.06 -14.12
C LEU A 137 -14.39 -0.44 -13.09
N THR A 138 -13.31 -1.15 -12.77
CA THR A 138 -12.32 -0.67 -11.79
C THR A 138 -11.66 0.62 -12.25
N GLU A 139 -11.28 0.68 -13.54
CA GLU A 139 -10.70 1.89 -14.11
C GLU A 139 -11.65 3.08 -14.04
N GLN A 140 -12.93 2.87 -14.39
CA GLN A 140 -13.94 3.92 -14.30
C GLN A 140 -14.17 4.40 -12.86
N LEU A 141 -14.21 3.50 -11.89
CA LEU A 141 -14.38 3.86 -10.48
C LEU A 141 -13.22 4.70 -9.97
N VAL A 142 -11.98 4.31 -10.29
CA VAL A 142 -10.79 5.05 -9.87
C VAL A 142 -10.69 6.39 -10.59
N GLN A 143 -10.95 6.43 -11.89
CA GLN A 143 -10.88 7.68 -12.65
C GLN A 143 -11.93 8.67 -12.16
N HIS A 144 -13.17 8.23 -11.95
CA HIS A 144 -14.22 9.08 -11.38
C HIS A 144 -13.84 9.58 -9.97
N ASP A 145 -13.28 8.72 -9.11
CA ASP A 145 -12.81 9.13 -7.79
C ASP A 145 -11.79 10.28 -7.86
N LEU A 146 -10.81 10.17 -8.76
CA LEU A 146 -9.76 11.17 -8.92
C LEU A 146 -10.28 12.48 -9.52
N ASP A 147 -11.06 12.40 -10.59
CA ASP A 147 -11.60 13.58 -11.28
C ASP A 147 -12.59 14.34 -10.36
N ASP A 148 -13.46 13.61 -9.68
CA ASP A 148 -14.46 14.18 -8.77
C ASP A 148 -13.82 14.78 -7.50
N THR A 149 -12.72 14.19 -7.02
CA THR A 149 -11.91 14.81 -5.95
C THR A 149 -11.29 16.11 -6.42
N ARG A 150 -10.78 16.17 -7.66
CA ARG A 150 -10.22 17.39 -8.25
C ARG A 150 -11.29 18.49 -8.37
N GLU A 151 -12.48 18.17 -8.85
CA GLU A 151 -13.59 19.13 -8.94
C GLU A 151 -13.96 19.70 -7.56
N LEU A 152 -13.97 18.87 -6.52
CA LEU A 152 -14.22 19.32 -5.14
C LEU A 152 -13.11 20.23 -4.59
N LEU A 153 -11.85 19.97 -4.92
CA LEU A 153 -10.73 20.82 -4.54
C LEU A 153 -10.81 22.20 -5.23
N ASP A 154 -11.16 22.22 -6.52
CA ASP A 154 -11.34 23.46 -7.27
C ASP A 154 -12.52 24.27 -6.73
N LEU A 155 -13.59 23.62 -6.28
CA LEU A 155 -14.71 24.26 -5.59
C LEU A 155 -14.28 24.80 -4.22
N ALA A 156 -13.57 23.99 -3.43
CA ALA A 156 -13.09 24.38 -2.11
C ALA A 156 -12.19 25.62 -2.14
N LYS A 157 -11.34 25.74 -3.18
CA LYS A 157 -10.48 26.90 -3.40
C LYS A 157 -11.26 28.20 -3.58
N GLN A 158 -12.54 28.14 -3.96
CA GLN A 158 -13.40 29.30 -4.16
C GLN A 158 -14.20 29.66 -2.91
N LEU A 159 -14.21 28.80 -1.88
CA LEU A 159 -14.89 29.07 -0.63
C LEU A 159 -14.19 30.15 0.20
N PRO A 160 -14.92 30.97 0.95
CA PRO A 160 -14.32 31.78 2.02
C PRO A 160 -13.59 30.87 3.02
N ASP A 161 -12.41 31.27 3.49
CA ASP A 161 -11.60 30.48 4.42
C ASP A 161 -12.39 30.10 5.69
N ALA A 162 -13.23 31.00 6.19
CA ALA A 162 -14.08 30.75 7.33
C ALA A 162 -15.09 29.58 7.08
N ASP A 163 -15.60 29.43 5.86
CA ASP A 163 -16.51 28.33 5.49
C ASP A 163 -15.77 27.03 5.22
N TYR A 164 -14.61 27.13 4.61
CA TYR A 164 -13.72 26.00 4.33
C TYR A 164 -13.26 25.30 5.62
N ARG A 165 -12.97 26.09 6.67
CA ARG A 165 -12.46 25.60 7.97
C ARG A 165 -13.53 25.40 9.03
N ALA A 166 -14.78 25.80 8.78
CA ALA A 166 -15.85 25.72 9.78
C ALA A 166 -16.13 24.26 10.19
N ALA A 167 -16.01 23.98 11.49
CA ALA A 167 -16.40 22.70 12.08
C ALA A 167 -17.95 22.59 12.10
N ARG A 168 -18.53 22.02 11.05
CA ARG A 168 -19.98 21.84 10.90
C ARG A 168 -20.49 20.51 11.46
N LEU A 169 -19.59 19.54 11.67
CA LEU A 169 -19.89 18.24 12.28
C LEU A 169 -18.87 17.95 13.40
N PRO A 170 -18.90 18.67 14.53
CA PRO A 170 -17.92 18.51 15.60
C PRO A 170 -17.84 17.07 16.11
N GLY A 171 -16.62 16.54 16.22
CA GLY A 171 -16.35 15.19 16.68
C GLY A 171 -16.69 14.08 15.67
N HIS A 172 -16.97 14.41 14.40
CA HIS A 172 -17.26 13.41 13.39
C HIS A 172 -15.98 12.69 12.92
N HIS A 173 -16.05 11.38 12.87
CA HIS A 173 -15.01 10.49 12.34
C HIS A 173 -15.61 9.62 11.24
N VAL A 174 -14.97 9.54 10.08
CA VAL A 174 -15.32 8.58 9.04
C VAL A 174 -14.75 7.20 9.37
N THR A 175 -13.52 7.17 9.92
CA THR A 175 -12.88 5.96 10.43
C THR A 175 -12.33 6.21 11.83
N SER A 176 -12.23 5.16 12.65
CA SER A 176 -11.82 5.30 14.05
C SER A 176 -10.33 5.62 14.25
N TRP A 177 -9.51 5.43 13.23
CA TRP A 177 -8.05 5.66 13.25
C TRP A 177 -7.62 6.94 12.54
N ASP A 178 -8.46 7.51 11.68
CA ASP A 178 -8.23 8.84 11.13
C ASP A 178 -8.65 9.91 12.16
N GLY A 179 -8.17 11.12 12.01
CA GLY A 179 -8.58 12.23 12.83
C GLY A 179 -10.04 12.64 12.62
N GLU A 180 -10.46 13.70 13.29
CA GLU A 180 -11.80 14.27 13.14
C GLU A 180 -11.99 14.86 11.74
N GLU A 181 -13.13 14.55 11.11
CA GLU A 181 -13.53 15.02 9.78
C GLU A 181 -14.75 15.94 9.88
N GLU A 182 -14.60 17.00 10.64
CA GLU A 182 -15.70 17.91 11.03
C GLU A 182 -15.90 19.12 10.10
N SER A 183 -14.96 19.34 9.17
CA SER A 183 -14.92 20.48 8.26
C SER A 183 -14.59 20.07 6.82
N VAL A 184 -14.85 20.97 5.86
CA VAL A 184 -14.51 20.71 4.44
C VAL A 184 -13.02 20.40 4.29
N VAL A 185 -12.16 21.20 4.95
CA VAL A 185 -10.71 21.02 4.89
C VAL A 185 -10.28 19.65 5.39
N ALA A 186 -10.78 19.22 6.56
CA ALA A 186 -10.39 17.94 7.15
C ALA A 186 -10.78 16.75 6.25
N VAL A 187 -11.98 16.79 5.66
CA VAL A 187 -12.46 15.75 4.75
C VAL A 187 -11.63 15.69 3.47
N LEU A 188 -11.33 16.85 2.86
CA LEU A 188 -10.54 16.88 1.61
C LEU A 188 -9.08 16.52 1.84
N GLU A 189 -8.51 16.92 2.98
CA GLU A 189 -7.16 16.50 3.34
C GLU A 189 -7.07 14.98 3.51
N HIS A 190 -8.00 14.35 4.22
CA HIS A 190 -8.05 12.90 4.39
C HIS A 190 -8.28 12.14 3.08
N LEU A 191 -9.02 12.71 2.11
CA LEU A 191 -9.18 12.12 0.77
C LEU A 191 -7.85 11.91 0.05
N ILE A 192 -6.93 12.87 0.20
CA ILE A 192 -5.61 12.84 -0.44
C ILE A 192 -4.65 12.01 0.38
N PHE A 193 -4.58 12.28 1.68
CA PHE A 193 -3.67 11.62 2.62
C PHE A 193 -3.83 10.10 2.61
N THR A 194 -5.04 9.58 2.58
CA THR A 194 -5.31 8.14 2.49
C THR A 194 -4.62 7.52 1.26
N LYS A 195 -4.69 8.17 0.09
CA LYS A 195 -4.02 7.68 -1.13
C LYS A 195 -2.50 7.77 -1.03
N GLU A 196 -1.98 8.84 -0.43
CA GLU A 196 -0.53 9.01 -0.22
C GLU A 196 0.04 7.92 0.70
N VAL A 197 -0.65 7.62 1.81
CA VAL A 197 -0.25 6.56 2.75
C VAL A 197 -0.24 5.19 2.08
N TRP A 198 -1.32 4.84 1.37
CA TRP A 198 -1.37 3.54 0.70
C TRP A 198 -0.38 3.43 -0.46
N LEU A 199 -0.13 4.51 -1.22
CA LEU A 199 0.94 4.51 -2.22
C LEU A 199 2.31 4.34 -1.60
N ALA A 200 2.60 5.05 -0.49
CA ALA A 200 3.86 4.88 0.22
C ALA A 200 4.04 3.42 0.68
N ALA A 201 3.00 2.81 1.23
CA ALA A 201 3.02 1.40 1.63
C ALA A 201 3.22 0.45 0.44
N ILE A 202 2.53 0.69 -0.69
CA ILE A 202 2.59 -0.15 -1.90
C ILE A 202 3.93 0.00 -2.63
N GLU A 203 4.43 1.22 -2.75
CA GLU A 203 5.68 1.53 -3.47
C GLU A 203 6.93 1.38 -2.58
N GLY A 204 6.73 1.18 -1.27
CA GLY A 204 7.81 1.11 -0.29
C GLY A 204 8.53 2.44 -0.09
N GLY A 205 7.77 3.52 -0.12
CA GLY A 205 8.23 4.87 0.15
C GLY A 205 8.13 5.27 1.62
N GLU A 206 8.59 6.48 1.92
CA GLU A 206 8.38 7.08 3.24
C GLU A 206 6.93 7.53 3.39
N PHE A 207 6.37 7.34 4.58
CA PHE A 207 5.03 7.83 4.88
C PHE A 207 5.00 9.35 4.93
N PRO A 208 3.93 9.99 4.40
CA PRO A 208 3.78 11.44 4.47
C PRO A 208 3.67 11.89 5.93
N THR A 209 4.53 12.84 6.32
CA THR A 209 4.58 13.39 7.68
C THR A 209 3.99 14.79 7.78
N GLU A 210 4.03 15.53 6.69
CA GLU A 210 3.49 16.90 6.62
C GLU A 210 2.07 16.85 6.03
N ARG A 211 1.16 17.54 6.73
CA ARG A 211 -0.26 17.62 6.38
C ARG A 211 -0.65 19.08 6.24
N ASP A 212 -0.21 19.70 5.13
CA ASP A 212 -0.66 21.04 4.78
C ASP A 212 -2.08 20.95 4.20
N ASP A 213 -2.96 21.81 4.69
CA ASP A 213 -4.38 21.83 4.41
C ASP A 213 -4.84 23.04 3.59
N ASP A 214 -3.91 23.85 3.06
CA ASP A 214 -4.25 24.93 2.14
C ASP A 214 -4.83 24.34 0.84
N PRO A 215 -5.94 24.91 0.30
CA PRO A 215 -6.56 24.36 -0.92
C PRO A 215 -5.63 24.26 -2.13
N GLY A 216 -4.69 25.21 -2.27
CA GLY A 216 -3.69 25.17 -3.33
C GLY A 216 -2.73 24.00 -3.15
N THR A 217 -2.21 23.81 -1.94
CA THR A 217 -1.33 22.69 -1.60
C THR A 217 -2.05 21.35 -1.75
N LEU A 218 -3.33 21.25 -1.36
CA LEU A 218 -4.11 20.03 -1.57
C LEU A 218 -4.28 19.69 -3.05
N ILE A 219 -4.45 20.71 -3.91
CA ILE A 219 -4.49 20.52 -5.37
C ILE A 219 -3.15 19.96 -5.87
N ASP A 220 -2.03 20.55 -5.47
CA ASP A 220 -0.70 20.10 -5.88
C ASP A 220 -0.41 18.67 -5.41
N ARG A 221 -0.78 18.34 -4.17
CA ARG A 221 -0.70 16.97 -3.61
C ARG A 221 -1.57 16.00 -4.42
N HIS A 222 -2.79 16.39 -4.76
CA HIS A 222 -3.68 15.57 -5.58
C HIS A 222 -3.09 15.34 -6.98
N GLU A 223 -2.55 16.37 -7.64
CA GLU A 223 -1.91 16.25 -8.95
C GLU A 223 -0.69 15.33 -8.93
N ALA A 224 0.03 15.27 -7.81
CA ALA A 224 1.15 14.35 -7.64
C ALA A 224 0.71 12.90 -7.38
N VAL A 225 -0.34 12.70 -6.56
CA VAL A 225 -0.77 11.36 -6.13
C VAL A 225 -1.67 10.67 -7.15
N ALA A 226 -2.54 11.41 -7.86
CA ALA A 226 -3.58 10.86 -8.72
C ALA A 226 -3.02 9.98 -9.87
N PRO A 227 -2.03 10.42 -10.67
CA PRO A 227 -1.49 9.60 -11.74
C PRO A 227 -0.77 8.35 -11.22
N ARG A 228 -0.12 8.44 -10.05
CA ARG A 228 0.55 7.30 -9.41
C ARG A 228 -0.47 6.27 -8.92
N TRP A 229 -1.53 6.73 -8.24
CA TRP A 229 -2.61 5.87 -7.78
C TRP A 229 -3.29 5.13 -8.93
N LEU A 230 -3.67 5.85 -9.98
CA LEU A 230 -4.25 5.25 -11.19
C LEU A 230 -3.29 4.26 -11.85
N GLY A 231 -2.01 4.61 -11.95
CA GLY A 231 -0.97 3.74 -12.49
C GLY A 231 -0.81 2.45 -11.69
N THR A 232 -0.83 2.55 -10.37
CA THR A 232 -0.75 1.40 -9.45
C THR A 232 -1.94 0.46 -9.62
N VAL A 233 -3.17 1.00 -9.65
CA VAL A 233 -4.37 0.15 -9.85
C VAL A 233 -4.36 -0.51 -11.22
N ARG A 234 -3.97 0.21 -12.28
CA ARG A 234 -3.82 -0.35 -13.63
C ARG A 234 -2.76 -1.45 -13.68
N ASP A 235 -1.65 -1.30 -12.96
CA ASP A 235 -0.62 -2.34 -12.90
C ASP A 235 -1.13 -3.58 -12.16
N ILE A 236 -1.77 -3.41 -11.01
CA ILE A 236 -2.39 -4.51 -10.25
C ILE A 236 -3.38 -5.26 -11.15
N GLU A 237 -4.26 -4.54 -11.84
CA GLU A 237 -5.26 -5.15 -12.73
C GLU A 237 -4.62 -5.87 -13.91
N ARG A 238 -3.69 -5.21 -14.62
CA ARG A 238 -2.99 -5.77 -15.78
C ARG A 238 -2.27 -7.08 -15.49
N ARG A 239 -1.69 -7.22 -14.30
CA ARG A 239 -0.98 -8.45 -13.89
C ARG A 239 -1.83 -9.40 -13.05
N GLY A 240 -3.12 -9.09 -12.85
CA GLY A 240 -4.04 -9.91 -12.04
C GLY A 240 -3.69 -9.93 -10.56
N GLY A 241 -3.10 -8.85 -10.03
CA GLY A 241 -2.60 -8.72 -8.67
C GLY A 241 -3.67 -8.48 -7.60
N TRP A 242 -4.94 -8.76 -7.86
CA TRP A 242 -6.02 -8.51 -6.91
C TRP A 242 -5.91 -9.33 -5.62
N ASP A 243 -5.36 -10.53 -5.71
CA ASP A 243 -5.11 -11.42 -4.58
C ASP A 243 -3.68 -11.27 -4.00
N ASP A 244 -2.88 -10.32 -4.53
CA ASP A 244 -1.61 -9.98 -3.94
C ASP A 244 -1.82 -9.50 -2.50
N ARG A 245 -0.84 -9.76 -1.65
CA ARG A 245 -0.91 -9.37 -0.25
C ARG A 245 0.23 -8.44 0.11
N LEU A 246 -0.12 -7.33 0.75
CA LEU A 246 0.80 -6.48 1.48
C LEU A 246 0.79 -6.94 2.94
N ILE A 247 1.93 -7.33 3.45
CA ILE A 247 2.09 -7.68 4.87
C ILE A 247 2.82 -6.53 5.53
N ASP A 248 2.10 -5.79 6.36
CA ASP A 248 2.64 -4.66 7.11
C ASP A 248 3.15 -5.15 8.46
N ALA A 249 4.48 -5.23 8.58
CA ALA A 249 5.15 -5.63 9.81
C ALA A 249 5.30 -4.48 10.82
N LEU A 250 4.91 -3.24 10.46
CA LEU A 250 4.90 -2.10 11.38
C LEU A 250 3.64 -2.06 12.26
N CYS A 251 2.58 -2.78 11.87
CA CYS A 251 1.41 -2.98 12.72
C CYS A 251 1.77 -3.91 13.89
N ASP A 252 1.24 -3.64 15.08
CA ASP A 252 1.38 -4.49 16.25
C ASP A 252 -0.01 -4.99 16.70
N PRO A 253 -0.35 -6.26 16.43
CA PRO A 253 0.39 -7.28 15.67
C PRO A 253 0.44 -6.98 14.15
N PRO A 254 1.42 -7.53 13.41
CA PRO A 254 1.50 -7.37 11.95
C PRO A 254 0.21 -7.73 11.24
N GLU A 255 -0.20 -6.95 10.24
CA GLU A 255 -1.44 -7.17 9.49
C GLU A 255 -1.17 -7.51 8.03
N SER A 256 -2.06 -8.32 7.45
CA SER A 256 -2.00 -8.71 6.04
C SER A 256 -3.18 -8.12 5.28
N PHE A 257 -2.89 -7.30 4.29
CA PHE A 257 -3.91 -6.66 3.45
C PHE A 257 -3.89 -7.26 2.04
N VAL A 258 -5.03 -7.73 1.56
CA VAL A 258 -5.21 -8.14 0.17
C VAL A 258 -5.41 -6.90 -0.69
N MET A 259 -4.74 -6.80 -1.85
CA MET A 259 -4.80 -5.62 -2.70
C MET A 259 -6.22 -5.23 -3.11
N SER A 260 -7.05 -6.20 -3.44
CA SER A 260 -8.47 -5.94 -3.72
C SER A 260 -9.19 -5.27 -2.56
N SER A 261 -8.87 -5.63 -1.31
CA SER A 261 -9.45 -5.01 -0.11
C SER A 261 -8.90 -3.60 0.12
N VAL A 262 -7.61 -3.38 -0.14
CA VAL A 262 -7.00 -2.03 -0.05
C VAL A 262 -7.65 -1.09 -1.06
N ILE A 263 -7.75 -1.50 -2.32
CA ILE A 263 -8.35 -0.67 -3.37
C ILE A 263 -9.84 -0.41 -3.10
N ALA A 264 -10.59 -1.44 -2.68
CA ALA A 264 -11.99 -1.29 -2.30
C ALA A 264 -12.17 -0.31 -1.13
N HIS A 265 -11.33 -0.43 -0.08
CA HIS A 265 -11.33 0.48 1.07
C HIS A 265 -11.12 1.94 0.62
N VAL A 266 -10.09 2.20 -0.18
CA VAL A 266 -9.78 3.55 -0.65
C VAL A 266 -10.93 4.14 -1.48
N ILE A 267 -11.48 3.37 -2.42
CA ILE A 267 -12.58 3.84 -3.29
C ILE A 267 -13.86 4.10 -2.47
N GLU A 268 -14.23 3.18 -1.58
CA GLU A 268 -15.46 3.28 -0.80
C GLU A 268 -15.42 4.47 0.18
N TYR A 269 -14.35 4.60 0.94
CA TYR A 269 -14.19 5.72 1.87
C TYR A 269 -13.97 7.05 1.15
N ALA A 270 -13.32 7.06 -0.01
CA ALA A 270 -13.24 8.26 -0.83
C ALA A 270 -14.62 8.69 -1.34
N ALA A 271 -15.46 7.77 -1.80
CA ALA A 271 -16.84 8.09 -2.21
C ALA A 271 -17.66 8.66 -1.05
N HIS A 272 -17.53 8.08 0.15
CA HIS A 272 -18.19 8.59 1.34
C HIS A 272 -17.71 10.01 1.68
N ARG A 273 -16.39 10.24 1.72
CA ARG A 273 -15.80 11.55 2.01
C ARG A 273 -16.16 12.61 0.98
N ARG A 274 -16.22 12.27 -0.31
CA ARG A 274 -16.67 13.22 -1.34
C ARG A 274 -18.12 13.67 -1.11
N GLN A 275 -19.01 12.76 -0.74
CA GLN A 275 -20.39 13.13 -0.41
C GLN A 275 -20.47 13.93 0.90
N LEU A 276 -19.65 13.60 1.89
CA LEU A 276 -19.54 14.37 3.13
C LEU A 276 -19.05 15.81 2.87
N ALA A 277 -18.02 15.98 2.04
CA ALA A 277 -17.54 17.31 1.64
C ALA A 277 -18.65 18.14 0.97
N ARG A 278 -19.42 17.55 0.04
CA ARG A 278 -20.57 18.20 -0.59
C ARG A 278 -21.65 18.60 0.43
N HIS A 279 -21.93 17.71 1.38
CA HIS A 279 -22.87 18.01 2.45
C HIS A 279 -22.43 19.23 3.27
N LEU A 280 -21.15 19.29 3.67
CA LEU A 280 -20.57 20.39 4.45
C LEU A 280 -20.55 21.70 3.64
N ILE A 281 -20.24 21.65 2.36
CA ILE A 281 -20.26 22.81 1.44
C ILE A 281 -21.69 23.37 1.33
N ARG A 282 -22.68 22.51 1.09
CA ARG A 282 -24.09 22.90 1.02
C ARG A 282 -24.60 23.43 2.35
N ALA A 283 -24.21 22.84 3.49
CA ALA A 283 -24.51 23.32 4.82
C ALA A 283 -23.94 24.71 5.11
N GLY A 284 -22.84 25.08 4.42
CA GLY A 284 -22.26 26.43 4.41
C GLY A 284 -23.02 27.42 3.52
N GLY A 285 -24.07 27.00 2.82
CA GLY A 285 -24.84 27.84 1.91
C GLY A 285 -24.26 27.97 0.50
N HIS A 286 -23.29 27.11 0.14
CA HIS A 286 -22.67 27.09 -1.19
C HIS A 286 -23.28 25.97 -2.05
N GLU A 287 -23.25 26.17 -3.36
CA GLU A 287 -23.69 25.16 -4.30
C GLU A 287 -22.59 24.10 -4.51
N ALA A 288 -22.98 22.85 -4.65
CA ALA A 288 -22.16 21.74 -5.07
C ALA A 288 -23.01 20.76 -5.89
N ASP A 289 -22.44 20.14 -6.91
CA ASP A 289 -23.10 19.09 -7.69
C ASP A 289 -23.31 17.81 -6.87
N ASP A 290 -23.94 16.80 -7.48
CA ASP A 290 -24.19 15.52 -6.78
C ASP A 290 -23.03 14.53 -6.87
N GLY A 291 -22.01 14.80 -7.68
CA GLY A 291 -20.88 13.89 -7.92
C GLY A 291 -21.31 12.56 -8.53
N ASP A 292 -22.35 12.58 -9.35
CA ASP A 292 -22.89 11.37 -9.99
C ASP A 292 -21.94 10.87 -11.09
N PRO A 293 -21.46 9.60 -11.02
CA PRO A 293 -20.59 9.01 -12.04
C PRO A 293 -21.23 8.94 -13.43
N ILE A 294 -22.57 8.91 -13.54
CA ILE A 294 -23.25 8.95 -14.85
C ILE A 294 -23.13 10.34 -15.47
N ASN A 295 -23.33 11.39 -14.68
CA ASN A 295 -23.18 12.77 -15.15
C ASN A 295 -21.71 13.10 -15.47
N TRP A 296 -20.77 12.60 -14.68
CA TRP A 296 -19.33 12.67 -14.99
C TRP A 296 -19.03 12.02 -16.35
N LEU A 297 -19.55 10.81 -16.61
CA LEU A 297 -19.32 10.09 -17.86
C LEU A 297 -19.93 10.85 -19.06
N ARG A 298 -21.10 11.48 -18.88
CA ARG A 298 -21.72 12.34 -19.89
C ARG A 298 -20.86 13.56 -20.22
N ARG A 299 -20.30 14.22 -19.18
CA ARG A 299 -19.37 15.34 -19.38
C ARG A 299 -18.13 14.93 -20.19
N LEU A 300 -17.54 13.76 -19.88
CA LEU A 300 -16.41 13.23 -20.63
C LEU A 300 -16.73 12.98 -22.11
N ARG A 301 -17.97 12.67 -22.45
CA ARG A 301 -18.44 12.44 -23.82
C ARG A 301 -18.92 13.73 -24.52
N GLY A 302 -18.91 14.87 -23.83
CA GLY A 302 -19.45 16.12 -24.36
C GLY A 302 -20.98 16.10 -24.50
N GLU A 303 -21.67 15.25 -23.76
CA GLU A 303 -23.15 15.17 -23.71
C GLU A 303 -23.67 16.17 -22.69
N GLU A 304 -24.89 16.74 -22.95
CA GLU A 304 -25.54 17.59 -21.96
C GLU A 304 -25.89 16.79 -20.70
N THR A 305 -25.49 17.31 -19.54
CA THR A 305 -25.92 16.77 -18.27
C THR A 305 -27.37 17.19 -18.05
N GLY A 306 -28.28 16.23 -17.92
CA GLY A 306 -29.66 16.51 -17.54
C GLY A 306 -29.74 17.21 -16.17
N PRO A 307 -30.87 17.85 -15.86
CA PRO A 307 -31.09 18.53 -14.60
C PRO A 307 -31.02 17.57 -13.41
#